data_3dd651b8127bb127a2dce3cf365095c4
#
_entry.id   3dd651b8127bb127a2dce3cf365095c4
#
_cell.length_a   1.000
_cell.length_b   1.000
_cell.length_c   1.000
_cell.angle_alpha   90.00
_cell.angle_beta   90.00
_cell.angle_gamma   90.00
#
_symmetry.space_group_name_H-M   'P 1'
#
loop_
_entity.id
_entity.type
_entity.pdbx_description
1 polymer ?
#
loop_
_entity_poly.entity_id
_entity_poly.type
_entity_poly.pdbx_seq_one_letter_code
_entity_poly.pdbx_strand_id
1 'polypeptide(L)'
;RYSIPSFLMITMVVVMCNLDIVLVRHYCSPDQAGYYATAAILGRIAFFLPSPLLLVLFPSVAKAAASEDKDEHYFWISLGITTILAGSVFLVLFFAGEPIIQFVYGDQYYLAAHILKIITAAMGLLALSQVAFSYSLARSEFSFLWPLVGGTIIMLSLVFFYHETAETIAWILLLSIVIIFLGTILNRVYLSFYKPVATS
;
A
#
# COMPACT_ATOMS: atom_id res chain seq x y z
N ARG A 1 2.74 12.45 -21.97
CA ARG A 1 1.57 11.55 -21.75
C ARG A 1 1.56 10.88 -20.36
N TYR A 2 2.72 10.70 -19.70
CA TYR A 2 2.85 10.03 -18.39
C TYR A 2 2.59 10.91 -17.17
N SER A 3 2.69 12.22 -17.30
CA SER A 3 2.70 13.16 -16.17
C SER A 3 1.42 13.10 -15.32
N ILE A 4 0.24 13.06 -15.97
CA ILE A 4 -1.05 13.05 -15.27
C ILE A 4 -1.28 11.71 -14.55
N PRO A 5 -1.14 10.54 -15.20
CA PRO A 5 -1.30 9.25 -14.50
C PRO A 5 -0.30 9.05 -13.35
N SER A 6 0.96 9.47 -13.53
CA SER A 6 1.99 9.40 -12.48
C SER A 6 1.63 10.30 -11.30
N PHE A 7 1.18 11.52 -11.56
CA PHE A 7 0.76 12.46 -10.53
C PHE A 7 -0.44 11.91 -9.75
N LEU A 8 -1.45 11.38 -10.44
CA LEU A 8 -2.62 10.76 -9.80
C LEU A 8 -2.22 9.57 -8.94
N MET A 9 -1.37 8.67 -9.47
CA MET A 9 -0.87 7.52 -8.72
C MET A 9 -0.17 7.95 -7.42
N ILE A 10 0.80 8.86 -7.52
CA ILE A 10 1.56 9.32 -6.36
C ILE A 10 0.63 9.99 -5.35
N THR A 11 -0.26 10.88 -5.82
CA THR A 11 -1.21 11.58 -4.95
C THR A 11 -2.13 10.61 -4.21
N MET A 12 -2.73 9.64 -4.90
CA MET A 12 -3.63 8.67 -4.28
C MET A 12 -2.91 7.75 -3.29
N VAL A 13 -1.69 7.31 -3.61
CA VAL A 13 -0.89 6.52 -2.67
C VAL A 13 -0.51 7.33 -1.43
N VAL A 14 -0.11 8.60 -1.59
CA VAL A 14 0.17 9.49 -0.45
C VAL A 14 -1.08 9.72 0.39
N VAL A 15 -2.24 9.89 -0.25
CA VAL A 15 -3.54 10.00 0.44
C VAL A 15 -3.80 8.73 1.25
N MET A 16 -3.70 7.55 0.64
CA MET A 16 -3.90 6.27 1.34
C MET A 16 -2.93 6.06 2.50
N CYS A 17 -1.69 6.55 2.38
CA CYS A 17 -0.69 6.45 3.44
C CYS A 17 -0.89 7.42 4.61
N ASN A 18 -1.63 8.51 4.45
CA ASN A 18 -1.61 9.59 5.47
C ASN A 18 -2.99 10.06 5.90
N LEU A 19 -4.02 9.84 5.09
CA LEU A 19 -5.36 10.36 5.38
C LEU A 19 -5.99 9.67 6.60
N ASP A 20 -5.65 8.43 6.85
CA ASP A 20 -6.07 7.64 8.00
C ASP A 20 -5.80 8.34 9.33
N ILE A 21 -4.58 8.87 9.53
CA ILE A 21 -4.23 9.62 10.76
C ILE A 21 -5.08 10.89 10.88
N VAL A 22 -5.29 11.60 9.77
CA VAL A 22 -6.10 12.83 9.78
C VAL A 22 -7.54 12.52 10.17
N LEU A 23 -8.09 11.45 9.62
CA LEU A 23 -9.46 11.01 9.93
C LEU A 23 -9.60 10.55 11.39
N VAL A 24 -8.65 9.75 11.89
CA VAL A 24 -8.64 9.33 13.30
C VAL A 24 -8.55 10.56 14.23
N ARG A 25 -7.70 11.52 13.90
CA ARG A 25 -7.57 12.74 14.72
C ARG A 25 -8.85 13.61 14.69
N HIS A 26 -9.62 13.53 13.62
CA HIS A 26 -10.87 14.30 13.48
C HIS A 26 -12.04 13.65 14.21
N TYR A 27 -12.18 12.33 14.15
CA TYR A 27 -13.34 11.61 14.63
C TYR A 27 -13.17 10.94 16.01
N CYS A 28 -11.94 10.59 16.40
CA CYS A 28 -11.66 9.83 17.61
C CYS A 28 -11.14 10.75 18.76
N SER A 29 -11.12 10.19 19.97
CA SER A 29 -10.55 10.88 21.14
C SER A 29 -9.04 11.12 20.99
N PRO A 30 -8.47 12.12 21.71
CA PRO A 30 -7.03 12.36 21.66
C PRO A 30 -6.16 11.15 22.03
N ASP A 31 -6.60 10.31 22.98
CA ASP A 31 -5.90 9.11 23.39
C ASP A 31 -5.88 8.06 22.27
N GLN A 32 -7.04 7.81 21.64
CA GLN A 32 -7.14 6.91 20.49
C GLN A 32 -6.30 7.40 19.31
N ALA A 33 -6.28 8.70 19.06
CA ALA A 33 -5.44 9.30 18.03
C ALA A 33 -3.94 9.14 18.34
N GLY A 34 -3.55 9.22 19.60
CA GLY A 34 -2.18 8.93 20.05
C GLY A 34 -1.76 7.48 19.80
N TYR A 35 -2.59 6.52 20.19
CA TYR A 35 -2.33 5.09 19.94
C TYR A 35 -2.24 4.78 18.43
N TYR A 36 -3.16 5.35 17.65
CA TYR A 36 -3.17 5.17 16.21
C TYR A 36 -1.90 5.75 15.55
N ALA A 37 -1.53 6.98 15.93
CA ALA A 37 -0.34 7.63 15.37
C ALA A 37 0.93 6.84 15.67
N THR A 38 1.08 6.33 16.90
CA THR A 38 2.19 5.46 17.30
C THR A 38 2.26 4.21 16.45
N ALA A 39 1.13 3.51 16.28
CA ALA A 39 1.02 2.32 15.45
C ALA A 39 1.30 2.64 13.96
N ALA A 40 0.80 3.76 13.46
CA ALA A 40 0.95 4.15 12.07
C ALA A 40 2.40 4.50 11.70
N ILE A 41 3.17 5.15 12.59
CA ILE A 41 4.58 5.47 12.34
C ILE A 41 5.38 4.19 12.15
N LEU A 42 5.22 3.21 13.05
CA LEU A 42 5.93 1.93 12.97
C LEU A 42 5.43 1.05 11.82
N GLY A 43 4.11 0.95 11.66
CA GLY A 43 3.51 0.08 10.63
C GLY A 43 3.85 0.51 9.20
N ARG A 44 4.06 1.81 8.96
CA ARG A 44 4.45 2.33 7.65
C ARG A 44 5.86 1.94 7.22
N ILE A 45 6.70 1.44 8.11
CA ILE A 45 8.01 0.89 7.75
C ILE A 45 7.85 -0.23 6.71
N ALA A 46 6.78 -1.04 6.80
CA ALA A 46 6.49 -2.10 5.83
C ALA A 46 6.26 -1.58 4.39
N PHE A 47 5.80 -0.34 4.23
CA PHE A 47 5.65 0.32 2.94
C PHE A 47 6.93 1.05 2.50
N PHE A 48 7.56 1.81 3.40
CA PHE A 48 8.70 2.65 3.03
C PHE A 48 10.00 1.87 2.84
N LEU A 49 10.19 0.75 3.53
CA LEU A 49 11.42 -0.04 3.42
C LEU A 49 11.63 -0.60 1.99
N PRO A 50 10.64 -1.18 1.30
CA PRO A 50 10.81 -1.64 -0.08
C PRO A 50 10.70 -0.52 -1.14
N SER A 51 10.24 0.69 -0.80
CA SER A 51 9.99 1.78 -1.76
C SER A 51 11.18 2.13 -2.66
N PRO A 52 12.46 2.12 -2.21
CA PRO A 52 13.61 2.42 -3.08
C PRO A 52 13.74 1.47 -4.27
N LEU A 53 13.22 0.25 -4.19
CA LEU A 53 13.23 -0.70 -5.32
C LEU A 53 12.47 -0.15 -6.54
N LEU A 54 11.44 0.66 -6.32
CA LEU A 54 10.64 1.25 -7.40
C LEU A 54 11.44 2.22 -8.26
N LEU A 55 12.44 2.89 -7.68
CA LEU A 55 13.35 3.79 -8.41
C LEU A 55 14.20 3.04 -9.44
N VAL A 56 14.48 1.76 -9.19
CA VAL A 56 15.22 0.88 -10.10
C VAL A 56 14.28 0.11 -11.02
N LEU A 57 13.12 -0.32 -10.52
CA LEU A 57 12.12 -1.07 -11.29
C LEU A 57 11.62 -0.27 -12.49
N PHE A 58 11.17 0.95 -12.27
CA PHE A 58 10.52 1.75 -13.31
C PHE A 58 11.39 1.95 -14.57
N PRO A 59 12.64 2.45 -14.47
CA PRO A 59 13.49 2.60 -15.65
C PRO A 59 13.90 1.26 -16.29
N SER A 60 14.04 0.19 -15.50
CA SER A 60 14.40 -1.13 -16.01
C SER A 60 13.28 -1.73 -16.85
N VAL A 61 12.03 -1.68 -16.35
CA VAL A 61 10.85 -2.14 -17.08
C VAL A 61 10.62 -1.28 -18.34
N ALA A 62 10.75 0.04 -18.24
CA ALA A 62 10.55 0.93 -19.38
C ALA A 62 11.56 0.67 -20.51
N LYS A 63 12.82 0.36 -20.16
CA LYS A 63 13.85 -0.04 -21.14
C LYS A 63 13.54 -1.41 -21.76
N ALA A 64 13.21 -2.41 -20.96
CA ALA A 64 12.90 -3.76 -21.41
C ALA A 64 11.66 -3.77 -22.33
N ALA A 65 10.62 -3.03 -21.97
CA ALA A 65 9.41 -2.88 -22.80
C ALA A 65 9.67 -2.21 -24.14
N ALA A 66 10.67 -1.33 -24.21
CA ALA A 66 11.07 -0.66 -25.45
C ALA A 66 11.92 -1.55 -26.38
N SER A 67 12.59 -2.58 -25.83
CA SER A 67 13.46 -3.54 -26.57
C SER A 67 12.78 -4.88 -26.86
N GLU A 68 11.47 -5.04 -26.59
CA GLU A 68 10.73 -6.31 -26.68
C GLU A 68 11.33 -7.43 -25.80
N ASP A 69 12.12 -7.07 -24.81
CA ASP A 69 12.75 -8.00 -23.89
C ASP A 69 11.78 -8.44 -22.77
N LYS A 70 12.17 -9.47 -21.99
CA LYS A 70 11.32 -10.05 -20.93
C LYS A 70 11.18 -9.10 -19.73
N ASP A 71 10.36 -8.08 -19.86
CA ASP A 71 10.06 -7.11 -18.79
C ASP A 71 9.35 -7.74 -17.58
N GLU A 72 8.64 -8.85 -17.76
CA GLU A 72 8.00 -9.60 -16.67
C GLU A 72 8.98 -10.13 -15.63
N HIS A 73 10.23 -10.42 -16.01
CA HIS A 73 11.25 -10.88 -15.08
C HIS A 73 11.56 -9.82 -14.00
N TYR A 74 11.67 -8.54 -14.39
CA TYR A 74 11.87 -7.44 -13.44
C TYR A 74 10.69 -7.26 -12.50
N PHE A 75 9.47 -7.50 -12.98
CA PHE A 75 8.27 -7.46 -12.14
C PHE A 75 8.32 -8.53 -11.05
N TRP A 76 8.56 -9.78 -11.41
CA TRP A 76 8.57 -10.89 -10.44
C TRP A 76 9.69 -10.79 -9.43
N ILE A 77 10.89 -10.33 -9.84
CA ILE A 77 11.99 -10.06 -8.92
C ILE A 77 11.60 -8.97 -7.93
N SER A 78 11.08 -7.84 -8.41
CA SER A 78 10.71 -6.73 -7.54
C SER A 78 9.57 -7.10 -6.60
N LEU A 79 8.59 -7.86 -7.07
CA LEU A 79 7.51 -8.39 -6.23
C LEU A 79 8.06 -9.33 -5.15
N GLY A 80 8.97 -10.24 -5.52
CA GLY A 80 9.62 -11.16 -4.58
C GLY A 80 10.42 -10.43 -3.49
N ILE A 81 11.25 -9.47 -3.88
CA ILE A 81 12.05 -8.67 -2.91
C ILE A 81 11.11 -7.86 -2.02
N THR A 82 10.08 -7.20 -2.58
CA THR A 82 9.11 -6.44 -1.80
C THR A 82 8.36 -7.34 -0.82
N THR A 83 7.97 -8.55 -1.24
CA THR A 83 7.31 -9.54 -0.36
C THR A 83 8.21 -9.93 0.80
N ILE A 84 9.50 -10.20 0.55
CA ILE A 84 10.47 -10.54 1.59
C ILE A 84 10.65 -9.37 2.56
N LEU A 85 10.87 -8.16 2.05
CA LEU A 85 11.11 -6.98 2.89
C LEU A 85 9.86 -6.60 3.69
N ALA A 86 8.71 -6.42 3.06
CA ALA A 86 7.47 -6.08 3.74
C ALA A 86 7.00 -7.20 4.68
N GLY A 87 7.16 -8.46 4.27
CA GLY A 87 6.85 -9.62 5.09
C GLY A 87 7.76 -9.75 6.31
N SER A 88 9.05 -9.48 6.19
CA SER A 88 9.95 -9.47 7.34
C SER A 88 9.58 -8.39 8.36
N VAL A 89 9.26 -7.19 7.90
CA VAL A 89 8.76 -6.11 8.79
C VAL A 89 7.46 -6.52 9.45
N PHE A 90 6.53 -7.11 8.68
CA PHE A 90 5.26 -7.60 9.24
C PHE A 90 5.50 -8.65 10.32
N LEU A 91 6.35 -9.66 10.09
CA LEU A 91 6.65 -10.68 11.07
C LEU A 91 7.30 -10.10 12.34
N VAL A 92 8.29 -9.22 12.17
CA VAL A 92 8.94 -8.57 13.33
C VAL A 92 7.92 -7.77 14.14
N LEU A 93 7.11 -6.92 13.51
CA LEU A 93 6.14 -6.08 14.21
C LEU A 93 4.92 -6.88 14.73
N PHE A 94 4.61 -8.02 14.12
CA PHE A 94 3.55 -8.91 14.60
C PHE A 94 3.93 -9.59 15.92
N PHE A 95 5.18 -10.10 16.02
CA PHE A 95 5.66 -10.83 17.21
C PHE A 95 6.32 -9.93 18.27
N ALA A 96 7.04 -8.89 17.83
CA ALA A 96 7.79 -8.00 18.71
C ALA A 96 7.20 -6.58 18.80
N GLY A 97 6.04 -6.30 18.20
CA GLY A 97 5.45 -4.97 18.14
C GLY A 97 5.11 -4.40 19.51
N GLU A 98 4.57 -5.22 20.41
CA GLU A 98 4.26 -4.78 21.79
C GLU A 98 5.50 -4.36 22.56
N PRO A 99 6.56 -5.19 22.72
CA PRO A 99 7.78 -4.77 23.40
C PRO A 99 8.48 -3.60 22.71
N ILE A 100 8.41 -3.48 21.38
CA ILE A 100 8.96 -2.32 20.65
C ILE A 100 8.22 -1.04 21.04
N ILE A 101 6.88 -1.07 21.07
CA ILE A 101 6.07 0.09 21.46
C ILE A 101 6.37 0.49 22.91
N GLN A 102 6.39 -0.47 23.82
CA GLN A 102 6.67 -0.21 25.22
C GLN A 102 8.07 0.40 25.43
N PHE A 103 9.06 -0.13 24.72
CA PHE A 103 10.43 0.39 24.81
C PHE A 103 10.59 1.81 24.25
N VAL A 104 9.92 2.12 23.13
CA VAL A 104 10.08 3.41 22.40
C VAL A 104 9.16 4.50 22.95
N TYR A 105 7.90 4.14 23.28
CA TYR A 105 6.83 5.09 23.63
C TYR A 105 6.35 4.97 25.08
N GLY A 106 6.73 3.89 25.76
CA GLY A 106 6.33 3.62 27.15
C GLY A 106 5.07 2.74 27.26
N ASP A 107 4.86 2.20 28.48
CA ASP A 107 3.81 1.21 28.76
C ASP A 107 2.38 1.71 28.50
N GLN A 108 2.16 3.00 28.57
CA GLN A 108 0.85 3.63 28.32
C GLN A 108 0.33 3.39 26.88
N TYR A 109 1.21 3.06 25.94
CA TYR A 109 0.86 2.84 24.51
C TYR A 109 0.66 1.36 24.13
N TYR A 110 0.55 0.44 25.09
CA TYR A 110 0.39 -0.99 24.82
C TYR A 110 -0.80 -1.33 23.90
N LEU A 111 -1.89 -0.53 23.98
CA LEU A 111 -3.07 -0.69 23.12
C LEU A 111 -2.77 -0.43 21.64
N ALA A 112 -1.73 0.34 21.32
CA ALA A 112 -1.31 0.59 19.95
C ALA A 112 -0.79 -0.69 19.26
N ALA A 113 -0.36 -1.72 20.01
CA ALA A 113 0.18 -2.95 19.45
C ALA A 113 -0.83 -3.74 18.61
N HIS A 114 -2.12 -3.70 18.97
CA HIS A 114 -3.17 -4.32 18.16
C HIS A 114 -3.38 -3.58 16.83
N ILE A 115 -3.49 -2.26 16.89
CA ILE A 115 -3.63 -1.40 15.70
C ILE A 115 -2.40 -1.51 14.79
N LEU A 116 -1.19 -1.64 15.38
CA LEU A 116 0.07 -1.81 14.65
C LEU A 116 0.03 -3.02 13.70
N LYS A 117 -0.49 -4.16 14.16
CA LYS A 117 -0.58 -5.38 13.33
C LYS A 117 -1.45 -5.15 12.10
N ILE A 118 -2.58 -4.47 12.27
CA ILE A 118 -3.52 -4.17 11.19
C ILE A 118 -2.89 -3.20 10.18
N ILE A 119 -2.30 -2.11 10.67
CA ILE A 119 -1.67 -1.10 9.80
C ILE A 119 -0.48 -1.70 9.06
N THR A 120 0.36 -2.51 9.74
CA THR A 120 1.52 -3.14 9.10
C THR A 120 1.10 -4.07 7.96
N ALA A 121 0.03 -4.86 8.16
CA ALA A 121 -0.55 -5.70 7.10
C ALA A 121 -1.04 -4.86 5.92
N ALA A 122 -1.79 -3.78 6.20
CA ALA A 122 -2.29 -2.86 5.19
C ALA A 122 -1.15 -2.23 4.38
N MET A 123 -0.13 -1.72 5.05
CA MET A 123 1.03 -1.07 4.43
C MET A 123 1.88 -2.04 3.61
N GLY A 124 2.04 -3.28 4.07
CA GLY A 124 2.71 -4.33 3.29
C GLY A 124 1.97 -4.65 1.98
N LEU A 125 0.64 -4.80 2.02
CA LEU A 125 -0.18 -5.00 0.83
C LEU A 125 -0.15 -3.78 -0.11
N LEU A 126 -0.13 -2.57 0.44
CA LEU A 126 0.00 -1.36 -0.36
C LEU A 126 1.36 -1.30 -1.08
N ALA A 127 2.45 -1.74 -0.41
CA ALA A 127 3.77 -1.85 -1.03
C ALA A 127 3.78 -2.83 -2.22
N LEU A 128 3.12 -3.99 -2.09
CA LEU A 128 2.96 -4.94 -3.18
C LEU A 128 2.13 -4.35 -4.34
N SER A 129 1.04 -3.65 -4.01
CA SER A 129 0.21 -2.95 -5.01
C SER A 129 1.02 -1.91 -5.77
N GLN A 130 1.92 -1.19 -5.09
CA GLN A 130 2.74 -0.16 -5.70
C GLN A 130 3.75 -0.73 -6.72
N VAL A 131 4.29 -1.94 -6.51
CA VAL A 131 5.08 -2.63 -7.53
C VAL A 131 4.26 -2.83 -8.80
N ALA A 132 3.01 -3.31 -8.66
CA ALA A 132 2.12 -3.51 -9.80
C ALA A 132 1.73 -2.19 -10.50
N PHE A 133 1.49 -1.11 -9.73
CA PHE A 133 1.23 0.22 -10.29
C PHE A 133 2.42 0.75 -11.10
N SER A 134 3.63 0.65 -10.53
CA SER A 134 4.86 1.11 -11.19
C SER A 134 5.15 0.34 -12.47
N TYR A 135 4.91 -0.98 -12.45
CA TYR A 135 5.04 -1.82 -13.63
C TYR A 135 4.03 -1.44 -14.72
N SER A 136 2.74 -1.31 -14.38
CA SER A 136 1.69 -0.91 -15.33
C SER A 136 1.95 0.48 -15.89
N LEU A 137 2.39 1.42 -15.05
CA LEU A 137 2.75 2.76 -15.49
C LEU A 137 3.92 2.76 -16.49
N ALA A 138 4.95 1.92 -16.26
CA ALA A 138 6.10 1.79 -17.17
C ALA A 138 5.68 1.24 -18.55
N ARG A 139 4.63 0.42 -18.61
CA ARG A 139 4.03 -0.09 -19.86
C ARG A 139 2.98 0.82 -20.47
N SER A 140 2.75 2.01 -19.95
CA SER A 140 1.68 2.93 -20.38
C SER A 140 0.26 2.36 -20.20
N GLU A 141 0.08 1.43 -19.27
CA GLU A 141 -1.21 0.83 -18.93
C GLU A 141 -1.77 1.56 -17.71
N PHE A 142 -2.84 2.35 -17.89
CA PHE A 142 -3.38 3.22 -16.82
C PHE A 142 -4.63 2.63 -16.15
N SER A 143 -5.01 1.42 -16.48
CA SER A 143 -6.21 0.76 -15.94
C SER A 143 -6.14 0.48 -14.43
N PHE A 144 -4.93 0.44 -13.84
CA PHE A 144 -4.72 0.33 -12.40
C PHE A 144 -5.26 1.53 -11.60
N LEU A 145 -5.50 2.67 -12.25
CA LEU A 145 -6.07 3.84 -11.59
C LEU A 145 -7.51 3.59 -11.10
N TRP A 146 -8.28 2.75 -11.79
CA TRP A 146 -9.66 2.46 -11.39
C TRP A 146 -9.76 1.79 -10.01
N PRO A 147 -9.06 0.66 -9.73
CA PRO A 147 -9.08 0.08 -8.40
C PRO A 147 -8.47 1.01 -7.34
N LEU A 148 -7.45 1.80 -7.69
CA LEU A 148 -6.82 2.74 -6.75
C LEU A 148 -7.79 3.87 -6.34
N VAL A 149 -8.42 4.53 -7.31
CA VAL A 149 -9.42 5.59 -7.05
C VAL A 149 -10.65 5.00 -6.35
N GLY A 150 -11.18 3.87 -6.85
CA GLY A 150 -12.33 3.20 -6.27
C GLY A 150 -12.11 2.81 -4.81
N GLY A 151 -10.96 2.21 -4.49
CA GLY A 151 -10.60 1.84 -3.11
C GLY A 151 -10.43 3.05 -2.19
N THR A 152 -9.88 4.16 -2.70
CA THR A 152 -9.79 5.42 -1.95
C THR A 152 -11.17 6.00 -1.64
N ILE A 153 -12.09 5.99 -2.60
CA ILE A 153 -13.48 6.44 -2.41
C ILE A 153 -14.20 5.54 -1.40
N ILE A 154 -14.02 4.21 -1.50
CA ILE A 154 -14.59 3.25 -0.55
C ILE A 154 -14.08 3.54 0.86
N MET A 155 -12.78 3.75 1.04
CA MET A 155 -12.19 4.10 2.33
C MET A 155 -12.85 5.34 2.93
N LEU A 156 -12.93 6.43 2.15
CA LEU A 156 -13.55 7.68 2.61
C LEU A 156 -15.03 7.49 2.97
N SER A 157 -15.79 6.77 2.13
CA SER A 157 -17.20 6.49 2.37
C SER A 157 -17.40 5.66 3.64
N LEU A 158 -16.61 4.60 3.82
CA LEU A 158 -16.72 3.73 5.00
C LEU A 158 -16.35 4.48 6.29
N VAL A 159 -15.28 5.29 6.28
CA VAL A 159 -14.92 6.09 7.47
C VAL A 159 -15.99 7.12 7.77
N PHE A 160 -16.63 7.72 6.76
CA PHE A 160 -17.72 8.67 7.00
C PHE A 160 -18.90 8.04 7.76
N PHE A 161 -19.21 6.77 7.52
CA PHE A 161 -20.29 6.05 8.18
C PHE A 161 -19.86 5.31 9.45
N TYR A 162 -18.62 4.83 9.51
CA TYR A 162 -18.11 3.95 10.57
C TYR A 162 -16.79 4.51 11.12
N HIS A 163 -16.87 5.47 12.02
CA HIS A 163 -15.70 6.15 12.61
C HIS A 163 -15.66 6.09 14.15
N GLU A 164 -16.33 5.10 14.76
CA GLU A 164 -16.49 5.04 16.20
C GLU A 164 -15.17 4.86 16.97
N THR A 165 -14.24 4.08 16.42
CA THR A 165 -12.95 3.80 17.06
C THR A 165 -11.78 3.87 16.09
N ALA A 166 -10.59 4.18 16.63
CA ALA A 166 -9.35 4.17 15.86
C ALA A 166 -9.07 2.79 15.23
N GLU A 167 -9.43 1.72 15.91
CA GLU A 167 -9.30 0.36 15.40
C GLU A 167 -10.21 0.10 14.20
N THR A 168 -11.46 0.58 14.24
CA THR A 168 -12.40 0.48 13.10
C THR A 168 -11.82 1.15 11.87
N ILE A 169 -11.21 2.34 12.02
CA ILE A 169 -10.57 3.04 10.90
C ILE A 169 -9.36 2.25 10.36
N ALA A 170 -8.58 1.58 11.23
CA ALA A 170 -7.50 0.69 10.78
C ALA A 170 -8.01 -0.50 9.96
N TRP A 171 -9.12 -1.13 10.36
CA TRP A 171 -9.75 -2.20 9.59
C TRP A 171 -10.31 -1.72 8.26
N ILE A 172 -10.90 -0.54 8.22
CA ILE A 172 -11.38 0.08 6.96
C ILE A 172 -10.20 0.36 6.02
N LEU A 173 -9.09 0.86 6.54
CA LEU A 173 -7.86 1.05 5.76
C LEU A 173 -7.39 -0.27 5.16
N LEU A 174 -7.27 -1.32 5.97
CA LEU A 174 -6.85 -2.65 5.51
C LEU A 174 -7.81 -3.20 4.44
N LEU A 175 -9.12 -3.15 4.67
CA LEU A 175 -10.13 -3.61 3.73
C LEU A 175 -10.03 -2.87 2.39
N SER A 176 -9.89 -1.55 2.43
CA SER A 176 -9.76 -0.74 1.22
C SER A 176 -8.49 -1.08 0.42
N ILE A 177 -7.37 -1.31 1.11
CA ILE A 177 -6.12 -1.73 0.46
C ILE A 177 -6.23 -3.15 -0.11
N VAL A 178 -6.92 -4.07 0.58
CA VAL A 178 -7.21 -5.42 0.03
C VAL A 178 -8.02 -5.32 -1.25
N ILE A 179 -9.04 -4.47 -1.30
CA ILE A 179 -9.86 -4.24 -2.51
C ILE A 179 -8.99 -3.67 -3.65
N ILE A 180 -8.11 -2.71 -3.35
CA ILE A 180 -7.17 -2.15 -4.32
C ILE A 180 -6.23 -3.24 -4.85
N PHE A 181 -5.64 -4.04 -3.97
CA PHE A 181 -4.72 -5.11 -4.33
C PHE A 181 -5.38 -6.17 -5.21
N LEU A 182 -6.55 -6.67 -4.80
CA LEU A 182 -7.32 -7.65 -5.57
C LEU A 182 -7.78 -7.07 -6.91
N GLY A 183 -8.28 -5.84 -6.93
CA GLY A 183 -8.69 -5.16 -8.15
C GLY A 183 -7.52 -4.98 -9.13
N THR A 184 -6.33 -4.71 -8.62
CA THR A 184 -5.11 -4.57 -9.44
C THR A 184 -4.67 -5.92 -10.03
N ILE A 185 -4.73 -7.00 -9.24
CA ILE A 185 -4.43 -8.35 -9.73
C ILE A 185 -5.44 -8.79 -10.80
N LEU A 186 -6.74 -8.62 -10.53
CA LEU A 186 -7.80 -8.98 -11.47
C LEU A 186 -7.67 -8.21 -12.79
N ASN A 187 -7.40 -6.91 -12.71
CA ASN A 187 -7.17 -6.10 -13.89
C ASN A 187 -5.95 -6.58 -14.71
N ARG A 188 -4.89 -6.98 -14.04
CA ARG A 188 -3.69 -7.52 -14.70
C ARG A 188 -3.97 -8.85 -15.38
N VAL A 189 -4.67 -9.76 -14.69
CA VAL A 189 -5.10 -11.05 -15.25
C VAL A 189 -5.99 -10.84 -16.47
N TYR A 190 -6.96 -9.93 -16.38
CA TYR A 190 -7.83 -9.56 -17.49
C TYR A 190 -7.04 -9.06 -18.72
N LEU A 191 -6.07 -8.16 -18.51
CA LEU A 191 -5.23 -7.64 -19.59
C LEU A 191 -4.35 -8.72 -20.22
N SER A 192 -3.86 -9.69 -19.44
CA SER A 192 -3.09 -10.83 -19.94
C SER A 192 -3.91 -11.76 -20.85
N PHE A 193 -5.21 -11.93 -20.56
CA PHE A 193 -6.10 -12.78 -21.38
C PHE A 193 -6.68 -12.06 -22.61
N TYR A 194 -6.94 -10.76 -22.52
CA TYR A 194 -7.67 -10.00 -23.57
C TYR A 194 -6.80 -9.19 -24.52
N LYS A 195 -5.54 -8.95 -24.19
CA LYS A 195 -4.55 -8.41 -25.12
C LYS A 195 -3.56 -9.52 -25.50
N PRO A 196 -3.89 -10.38 -26.50
CA PRO A 196 -2.86 -11.17 -27.11
C PRO A 196 -1.82 -10.22 -27.68
N VAL A 197 -0.55 -10.54 -27.47
CA VAL A 197 0.60 -9.83 -28.05
C VAL A 197 0.23 -9.40 -29.47
N ALA A 198 0.18 -8.11 -29.73
CA ALA A 198 0.06 -7.60 -31.09
C ALA A 198 1.36 -8.00 -31.80
N THR A 199 1.31 -9.18 -32.43
CA THR A 199 2.27 -9.62 -33.42
C THR A 199 2.04 -8.80 -34.67
N SER A 200 2.84 -7.80 -34.90
CA SER A 200 3.22 -7.29 -36.23
C SER A 200 4.31 -6.24 -36.09
#